data_e080f193145f6ca939944cd4f47379ee
#
_entry.id   e080f193145f6ca939944cd4f47379ee
#
_cell.length_a   1.000
_cell.length_b   1.000
_cell.length_c   1.000
_cell.angle_alpha   90.00
_cell.angle_beta   90.00
_cell.angle_gamma   90.00
#
_symmetry.space_group_name_H-M   'P 1'
#
loop_
_entity.id
_entity.type
_entity.pdbx_description
1 polymer ?
#
loop_
_entity_poly.entity_id
_entity_poly.type
_entity_poly.pdbx_seq_one_letter_code
_entity_poly.pdbx_strand_id
1 'polypeptide(L)'
;MSKTNDNKQPVAVERKQPQAAPPPNEVFIRVGTTLYKVVDQPNISGGKVRKRIPWNMETLRQDYGKEFIKYVHKYDGFCTVPEHVNHRTVIDGFLNLYEPISHKPMQGDFPNIKKLVSHIFGEQYELGMDYLQLLYLKPVQKLPILLLVSEERNTGKTTFLNFLKALFQDNVTFNTNEDFRSQFNSDWAGKLLIVVDEVLLSRREDSERLKNLSTTLSYKVEAKGKDRNEISFFAKFVLCSNNESLPVIIDEGETRYWVRKISSLQSDDTDFLEKLKSEIPAFLFHLQDRMLSTEHKSRMWFAPEQIATDALRRIIRCNRNRLEVEMSELFLEVMENTQTDSLQFCLNDAIALLQCNHVKAEKHLVRKIVQDCWKLQPSENALTYTSYEYNYNSSGHYSPTKRVGRFYTVTMDKLNSI
;
A
#
# COMPACT_ATOMS: atom_id res chain seq x y z
N MET A 1 -50.97 50.81 -68.13
CA MET A 1 -52.09 49.94 -67.73
C MET A 1 -51.60 48.52 -67.79
N SER A 2 -51.01 47.96 -66.84
CA SER A 2 -50.85 46.50 -66.63
C SER A 2 -50.39 46.27 -65.18
N LYS A 3 -51.21 45.62 -64.43
CA LYS A 3 -50.94 45.17 -63.05
C LYS A 3 -50.09 43.95 -63.11
N THR A 4 -48.91 44.01 -62.54
CA THR A 4 -48.05 42.82 -62.27
C THR A 4 -48.40 42.28 -60.88
N ASN A 5 -48.86 41.03 -60.84
CA ASN A 5 -49.14 40.26 -59.66
C ASN A 5 -47.80 39.63 -59.16
N ASP A 6 -47.36 40.06 -58.01
CA ASP A 6 -46.19 39.38 -57.28
C ASP A 6 -46.80 38.22 -56.47
N ASN A 7 -46.59 37.01 -56.97
CA ASN A 7 -46.92 35.76 -56.30
C ASN A 7 -45.75 35.30 -55.47
N LYS A 8 -45.64 35.67 -54.16
CA LYS A 8 -44.64 35.12 -53.22
C LYS A 8 -45.17 33.77 -52.77
N GLN A 9 -44.54 32.71 -53.25
CA GLN A 9 -44.62 31.37 -52.65
C GLN A 9 -44.00 31.33 -51.24
N PRO A 10 -44.60 30.66 -50.25
CA PRO A 10 -44.04 30.50 -48.94
C PRO A 10 -42.89 29.52 -49.00
N VAL A 11 -41.72 29.96 -48.50
CA VAL A 11 -40.55 29.12 -48.31
C VAL A 11 -40.90 28.03 -47.29
N ALA A 12 -40.83 26.78 -47.70
CA ALA A 12 -41.02 25.62 -46.85
C ALA A 12 -39.89 25.57 -45.84
N VAL A 13 -40.20 25.75 -44.56
CA VAL A 13 -39.27 25.50 -43.45
C VAL A 13 -39.08 23.98 -43.40
N GLU A 14 -37.93 23.52 -43.85
CA GLU A 14 -37.49 22.13 -43.64
C GLU A 14 -37.52 21.80 -42.14
N ARG A 15 -38.47 20.99 -41.73
CA ARG A 15 -38.47 20.37 -40.40
C ARG A 15 -37.28 19.41 -40.36
N LYS A 16 -36.22 19.78 -39.64
CA LYS A 16 -35.13 18.86 -39.30
C LYS A 16 -35.71 17.58 -38.72
N GLN A 17 -35.50 16.48 -39.40
CA GLN A 17 -35.87 15.16 -38.92
C GLN A 17 -35.22 14.92 -37.55
N PRO A 18 -35.87 14.19 -36.62
CA PRO A 18 -35.25 13.85 -35.35
C PRO A 18 -33.99 13.08 -35.63
N GLN A 19 -32.88 13.59 -35.13
CA GLN A 19 -31.56 12.93 -35.21
C GLN A 19 -31.68 11.53 -34.62
N ALA A 20 -31.16 10.56 -35.36
CA ALA A 20 -31.13 9.15 -35.02
C ALA A 20 -30.44 8.91 -33.64
N ALA A 21 -30.77 7.78 -33.03
CA ALA A 21 -30.11 7.28 -31.84
C ALA A 21 -28.55 7.36 -31.97
N PRO A 22 -27.79 7.54 -30.89
CA PRO A 22 -26.35 7.69 -30.97
C PRO A 22 -25.72 6.53 -31.70
N PRO A 23 -24.56 6.74 -32.33
CA PRO A 23 -23.79 5.65 -32.88
C PRO A 23 -23.55 4.63 -31.74
N PRO A 24 -23.62 3.32 -32.03
CA PRO A 24 -23.58 2.24 -31.00
C PRO A 24 -22.34 2.20 -30.10
N ASN A 25 -21.39 3.09 -30.37
CA ASN A 25 -20.12 3.16 -29.64
C ASN A 25 -19.99 4.26 -28.59
N GLU A 26 -21.00 5.17 -28.46
CA GLU A 26 -20.94 6.27 -27.50
C GLU A 26 -21.90 6.02 -26.33
N VAL A 27 -21.32 5.81 -25.14
CA VAL A 27 -22.10 5.54 -23.94
C VAL A 27 -22.08 6.76 -23.02
N PHE A 28 -23.27 7.28 -22.71
CA PHE A 28 -23.47 8.33 -21.71
C PHE A 28 -24.21 7.77 -20.51
N ILE A 29 -23.81 8.19 -19.32
CA ILE A 29 -24.47 7.84 -18.06
C ILE A 29 -24.66 9.10 -17.22
N ARG A 30 -25.73 9.15 -16.43
CA ARG A 30 -25.94 10.18 -15.41
C ARG A 30 -25.87 9.55 -14.03
N VAL A 31 -25.00 10.07 -13.19
CA VAL A 31 -24.87 9.64 -11.80
C VAL A 31 -25.23 10.82 -10.89
N GLY A 32 -26.32 10.68 -10.17
CA GLY A 32 -26.92 11.80 -9.48
C GLY A 32 -27.27 12.93 -10.47
N THR A 33 -26.67 14.09 -10.28
CA THR A 33 -26.85 15.27 -11.15
C THR A 33 -25.79 15.40 -12.24
N THR A 34 -24.70 14.61 -12.19
CA THR A 34 -23.54 14.74 -13.09
C THR A 34 -23.68 13.79 -14.28
N LEU A 35 -23.50 14.33 -15.48
CA LEU A 35 -23.42 13.55 -16.73
C LEU A 35 -21.97 13.11 -16.97
N TYR A 36 -21.78 11.90 -17.41
CA TYR A 36 -20.47 11.34 -17.81
C TYR A 36 -20.55 10.73 -19.22
N LYS A 37 -19.50 10.96 -20.01
CA LYS A 37 -19.23 10.17 -21.22
C LYS A 37 -18.27 9.04 -20.85
N VAL A 38 -18.63 7.81 -21.18
CA VAL A 38 -17.77 6.63 -20.99
C VAL A 38 -16.92 6.46 -22.22
N VAL A 39 -15.61 6.50 -22.08
CA VAL A 39 -14.66 6.42 -23.18
C VAL A 39 -13.62 5.34 -22.91
N ASP A 40 -13.18 4.65 -23.96
CA ASP A 40 -12.07 3.72 -23.91
C ASP A 40 -10.78 4.44 -24.36
N GLN A 41 -10.03 4.96 -23.39
CA GLN A 41 -8.79 5.70 -23.63
C GLN A 41 -7.68 4.71 -24.01
N PRO A 42 -6.98 4.90 -25.16
CA PRO A 42 -5.82 4.08 -25.52
C PRO A 42 -4.68 4.27 -24.51
N ASN A 43 -3.93 3.20 -24.25
CA ASN A 43 -2.71 3.23 -23.45
C ASN A 43 -1.48 2.88 -24.30
N ILE A 44 -0.27 3.10 -23.75
CA ILE A 44 1.02 2.87 -24.45
C ILE A 44 1.20 1.39 -24.84
N SER A 45 0.61 0.47 -24.07
CA SER A 45 0.72 -0.97 -24.34
C SER A 45 -0.24 -1.48 -25.43
N GLY A 46 -0.94 -0.58 -26.12
CA GLY A 46 -1.91 -0.93 -27.16
C GLY A 46 -3.28 -1.37 -26.65
N GLY A 47 -3.48 -1.39 -25.32
CA GLY A 47 -4.75 -1.65 -24.67
C GLY A 47 -5.61 -0.40 -24.55
N LYS A 48 -6.80 -0.58 -23.96
CA LYS A 48 -7.73 0.52 -23.67
C LYS A 48 -8.13 0.51 -22.20
N VAL A 49 -8.26 1.68 -21.61
CA VAL A 49 -8.73 1.87 -20.23
C VAL A 49 -10.06 2.61 -20.27
N ARG A 50 -11.09 2.01 -19.71
CA ARG A 50 -12.41 2.62 -19.61
C ARG A 50 -12.40 3.78 -18.63
N LYS A 51 -12.76 4.98 -19.09
CA LYS A 51 -12.84 6.19 -18.25
C LYS A 51 -14.22 6.84 -18.33
N ARG A 52 -14.62 7.45 -17.22
CA ARG A 52 -15.85 8.24 -17.08
C ARG A 52 -15.44 9.71 -17.03
N ILE A 53 -15.64 10.43 -18.11
CA ILE A 53 -15.29 11.85 -18.23
C ILE A 53 -16.53 12.68 -17.92
N PRO A 54 -16.49 13.61 -16.94
CA PRO A 54 -17.58 14.54 -16.74
C PRO A 54 -17.92 15.27 -18.04
N TRP A 55 -19.21 15.29 -18.41
CA TRP A 55 -19.66 15.83 -19.69
C TRP A 55 -20.70 16.94 -19.48
N ASN A 56 -20.71 17.93 -20.37
CA ASN A 56 -21.65 19.01 -20.26
C ASN A 56 -22.99 18.61 -20.90
N MET A 57 -24.09 18.88 -20.19
CA MET A 57 -25.45 18.59 -20.66
C MET A 57 -25.83 19.36 -21.91
N GLU A 58 -25.34 20.61 -22.02
CA GLU A 58 -25.65 21.44 -23.19
C GLU A 58 -24.88 20.93 -24.43
N THR A 59 -23.65 20.52 -24.28
CA THR A 59 -22.88 19.84 -25.35
C THR A 59 -23.61 18.58 -25.82
N LEU A 60 -24.13 17.77 -24.90
CA LEU A 60 -24.90 16.57 -25.24
C LEU A 60 -26.16 16.94 -26.08
N ARG A 61 -26.86 18.02 -25.70
CA ARG A 61 -28.06 18.49 -26.42
C ARG A 61 -27.75 19.05 -27.79
N GLN A 62 -26.59 19.72 -27.94
CA GLN A 62 -26.11 20.22 -29.23
C GLN A 62 -25.77 19.10 -30.19
N ASP A 63 -25.06 18.07 -29.66
CA ASP A 63 -24.62 16.94 -30.48
C ASP A 63 -25.77 16.00 -30.89
N TYR A 64 -26.72 15.73 -29.95
CA TYR A 64 -27.71 14.65 -30.12
C TYR A 64 -29.18 15.12 -30.00
N GLY A 65 -29.41 16.40 -29.75
CA GLY A 65 -30.75 16.95 -29.56
C GLY A 65 -31.32 16.82 -28.14
N LYS A 66 -32.37 17.57 -27.83
CA LYS A 66 -32.96 17.68 -26.47
C LYS A 66 -33.57 16.35 -25.97
N GLU A 67 -34.07 15.54 -26.84
CA GLU A 67 -34.75 14.27 -26.51
C GLU A 67 -33.76 13.16 -26.11
N PHE A 68 -32.48 13.30 -26.49
CA PHE A 68 -31.45 12.27 -26.23
C PHE A 68 -31.27 11.94 -24.75
N ILE A 69 -31.51 12.89 -23.86
CA ILE A 69 -31.43 12.70 -22.41
C ILE A 69 -32.31 11.56 -21.88
N LYS A 70 -33.37 11.20 -22.60
CA LYS A 70 -34.25 10.09 -22.24
C LYS A 70 -33.57 8.72 -22.35
N TYR A 71 -32.56 8.62 -23.19
CA TYR A 71 -31.80 7.38 -23.42
C TYR A 71 -30.55 7.25 -22.51
N VAL A 72 -30.22 8.30 -21.74
CA VAL A 72 -29.09 8.28 -20.83
C VAL A 72 -29.43 7.47 -19.59
N HIS A 73 -28.67 6.41 -19.33
CA HIS A 73 -28.84 5.59 -18.14
C HIS A 73 -28.58 6.42 -16.86
N LYS A 74 -29.44 6.21 -15.85
CA LYS A 74 -29.43 7.00 -14.63
C LYS A 74 -29.08 6.12 -13.44
N TYR A 75 -28.20 6.62 -12.57
CA TYR A 75 -27.83 5.98 -11.32
C TYR A 75 -27.94 7.00 -10.19
N ASP A 76 -28.30 6.55 -8.98
CA ASP A 76 -28.47 7.42 -7.82
C ASP A 76 -27.13 7.94 -7.30
N GLY A 77 -26.07 7.14 -7.44
CA GLY A 77 -24.72 7.49 -7.01
C GLY A 77 -23.69 6.45 -7.43
N PHE A 78 -22.50 6.57 -6.88
CA PHE A 78 -21.46 5.55 -6.98
C PHE A 78 -21.39 4.72 -5.70
N CYS A 79 -21.09 3.44 -5.83
CA CYS A 79 -20.69 2.56 -4.73
C CYS A 79 -19.39 1.83 -5.11
N THR A 80 -18.74 1.19 -4.13
CA THR A 80 -17.58 0.34 -4.36
C THR A 80 -17.75 -0.95 -3.56
N VAL A 81 -18.23 -1.98 -4.24
CA VAL A 81 -18.48 -3.30 -3.64
C VAL A 81 -17.60 -4.30 -4.37
N PRO A 82 -16.50 -4.76 -3.72
CA PRO A 82 -15.56 -5.68 -4.33
C PRO A 82 -16.14 -7.10 -4.35
N GLU A 83 -16.27 -7.66 -5.55
CA GLU A 83 -16.77 -9.01 -5.80
C GLU A 83 -16.22 -9.47 -7.15
N HIS A 84 -15.68 -10.70 -7.24
CA HIS A 84 -15.12 -11.21 -8.49
C HIS A 84 -16.01 -12.29 -9.14
N VAL A 85 -16.60 -13.16 -8.32
CA VAL A 85 -17.36 -14.30 -8.82
C VAL A 85 -18.76 -13.86 -9.25
N ASN A 86 -19.43 -13.07 -8.41
CA ASN A 86 -20.81 -12.59 -8.63
C ASN A 86 -20.83 -11.06 -8.77
N HIS A 87 -19.91 -10.52 -9.58
CA HIS A 87 -19.81 -9.09 -9.76
C HIS A 87 -21.11 -8.50 -10.29
N ARG A 88 -21.57 -7.40 -9.65
CA ARG A 88 -22.73 -6.63 -10.06
C ARG A 88 -22.29 -5.21 -10.41
N THR A 89 -22.55 -4.80 -11.65
CA THR A 89 -22.24 -3.45 -12.13
C THR A 89 -23.16 -2.40 -11.50
N VAL A 90 -24.39 -2.78 -11.14
CA VAL A 90 -25.38 -1.92 -10.49
C VAL A 90 -25.87 -2.62 -9.23
N ILE A 91 -25.88 -1.89 -8.12
CA ILE A 91 -26.31 -2.36 -6.81
C ILE A 91 -27.28 -1.34 -6.24
N ASP A 92 -28.55 -1.72 -6.07
CA ASP A 92 -29.62 -0.88 -5.51
C ASP A 92 -29.67 0.54 -6.09
N GLY A 93 -29.55 0.66 -7.43
CA GLY A 93 -29.55 1.93 -8.15
C GLY A 93 -28.19 2.65 -8.22
N PHE A 94 -27.16 2.17 -7.51
CA PHE A 94 -25.81 2.74 -7.53
C PHE A 94 -24.91 2.05 -8.55
N LEU A 95 -24.08 2.82 -9.25
CA LEU A 95 -23.07 2.29 -10.17
C LEU A 95 -21.83 1.84 -9.38
N ASN A 96 -21.50 0.55 -9.49
CA ASN A 96 -20.33 -0.01 -8.82
C ASN A 96 -19.03 0.43 -9.53
N LEU A 97 -18.12 1.06 -8.78
CA LEU A 97 -16.81 1.49 -9.26
C LEU A 97 -15.74 0.39 -9.18
N TYR A 98 -16.03 -0.71 -8.47
CA TYR A 98 -15.13 -1.86 -8.47
C TYR A 98 -15.20 -2.55 -9.83
N GLU A 99 -14.06 -2.62 -10.52
CA GLU A 99 -14.04 -3.13 -11.89
C GLU A 99 -14.07 -4.66 -11.91
N PRO A 100 -14.90 -5.28 -12.78
CA PRO A 100 -14.88 -6.73 -12.96
C PRO A 100 -13.55 -7.16 -13.58
N ILE A 101 -13.03 -8.31 -13.16
CA ILE A 101 -11.91 -8.94 -13.87
C ILE A 101 -12.42 -9.58 -15.17
N SER A 102 -11.66 -9.44 -16.26
CA SER A 102 -12.07 -9.93 -17.58
C SER A 102 -11.86 -11.43 -17.76
N HIS A 103 -11.04 -12.05 -16.91
CA HIS A 103 -10.74 -13.48 -16.98
C HIS A 103 -11.95 -14.32 -16.62
N LYS A 104 -12.21 -15.34 -17.44
CA LYS A 104 -13.26 -16.32 -17.19
C LYS A 104 -12.62 -17.60 -16.68
N PRO A 105 -12.96 -18.10 -15.46
CA PRO A 105 -12.45 -19.36 -14.97
C PRO A 105 -12.73 -20.51 -15.95
N MET A 106 -11.72 -21.31 -16.23
CA MET A 106 -11.80 -22.42 -17.16
C MET A 106 -10.89 -23.55 -16.69
N GLN A 107 -11.38 -24.79 -16.70
CA GLN A 107 -10.58 -25.94 -16.32
C GLN A 107 -9.30 -26.05 -17.18
N GLY A 108 -8.16 -26.32 -16.55
CA GLY A 108 -6.87 -26.43 -17.20
C GLY A 108 -5.71 -26.51 -16.21
N ASP A 109 -4.50 -26.59 -16.74
CA ASP A 109 -3.26 -26.61 -15.95
C ASP A 109 -2.63 -25.22 -15.84
N PHE A 110 -1.90 -24.98 -14.74
CA PHE A 110 -1.20 -23.71 -14.48
C PHE A 110 0.22 -23.93 -13.92
N PRO A 111 1.09 -24.66 -14.62
CA PRO A 111 2.41 -25.05 -14.10
C PRO A 111 3.32 -23.86 -13.85
N ASN A 112 3.25 -22.80 -14.66
CA ASN A 112 4.09 -21.62 -14.48
C ASN A 112 3.63 -20.79 -13.27
N ILE A 113 2.33 -20.62 -13.06
CA ILE A 113 1.80 -19.97 -11.86
C ILE A 113 2.17 -20.78 -10.62
N LYS A 114 2.04 -22.12 -10.66
CA LYS A 114 2.45 -22.99 -9.56
C LYS A 114 3.95 -22.84 -9.25
N LYS A 115 4.80 -22.77 -10.28
CA LYS A 115 6.24 -22.53 -10.15
C LYS A 115 6.51 -21.17 -9.49
N LEU A 116 5.84 -20.10 -9.92
CA LEU A 116 6.00 -18.77 -9.34
C LEU A 116 5.54 -18.74 -7.86
N VAL A 117 4.36 -19.26 -7.56
CA VAL A 117 3.82 -19.29 -6.18
C VAL A 117 4.72 -20.13 -5.27
N SER A 118 5.20 -21.29 -5.75
CA SER A 118 6.16 -22.11 -5.00
C SER A 118 7.48 -21.39 -4.75
N HIS A 119 7.96 -20.60 -5.71
CA HIS A 119 9.18 -19.82 -5.56
C HIS A 119 9.03 -18.69 -4.52
N ILE A 120 7.90 -17.96 -4.55
CA ILE A 120 7.63 -16.84 -3.63
C ILE A 120 7.36 -17.34 -2.20
N PHE A 121 6.58 -18.39 -2.04
CA PHE A 121 6.11 -18.84 -0.74
C PHE A 121 6.88 -20.04 -0.17
N GLY A 122 7.65 -20.77 -0.99
CA GLY A 122 8.50 -21.88 -0.55
C GLY A 122 7.71 -22.89 0.31
N GLU A 123 8.21 -23.16 1.52
CA GLU A 123 7.58 -24.04 2.52
C GLU A 123 6.16 -23.58 2.94
N GLN A 124 5.83 -22.33 2.73
CA GLN A 124 4.51 -21.76 3.02
C GLN A 124 3.60 -21.71 1.78
N TYR A 125 3.84 -22.58 0.78
CA TYR A 125 3.09 -22.61 -0.48
C TYR A 125 1.56 -22.64 -0.26
N GLU A 126 1.05 -23.50 0.62
CA GLU A 126 -0.38 -23.60 0.88
C GLU A 126 -0.97 -22.33 1.52
N LEU A 127 -0.22 -21.67 2.41
CA LEU A 127 -0.61 -20.35 2.94
C LEU A 127 -0.64 -19.29 1.82
N GLY A 128 0.32 -19.33 0.90
CA GLY A 128 0.35 -18.47 -0.27
C GLY A 128 -0.85 -18.68 -1.19
N MET A 129 -1.22 -19.93 -1.42
CA MET A 129 -2.42 -20.29 -2.17
C MET A 129 -3.70 -19.79 -1.46
N ASP A 130 -3.80 -19.95 -0.14
CA ASP A 130 -4.91 -19.41 0.65
C ASP A 130 -4.98 -17.88 0.58
N TYR A 131 -3.84 -17.20 0.64
CA TYR A 131 -3.77 -15.74 0.50
C TYR A 131 -4.35 -15.28 -0.85
N LEU A 132 -3.93 -15.92 -1.97
CA LEU A 132 -4.42 -15.62 -3.31
C LEU A 132 -5.90 -15.96 -3.47
N GLN A 133 -6.34 -17.09 -2.91
CA GLN A 133 -7.73 -17.51 -2.93
C GLN A 133 -8.64 -16.56 -2.14
N LEU A 134 -8.19 -16.08 -0.98
CA LEU A 134 -8.91 -15.10 -0.17
C LEU A 134 -9.01 -13.74 -0.88
N LEU A 135 -7.95 -13.29 -1.56
CA LEU A 135 -8.01 -12.09 -2.41
C LEU A 135 -9.09 -12.22 -3.48
N TYR A 136 -9.25 -13.41 -4.06
CA TYR A 136 -10.20 -13.66 -5.13
C TYR A 136 -11.63 -13.89 -4.61
N LEU A 137 -11.82 -14.77 -3.61
CA LEU A 137 -13.16 -15.16 -3.15
C LEU A 137 -13.73 -14.29 -2.03
N LYS A 138 -12.85 -13.64 -1.23
CA LYS A 138 -13.24 -12.80 -0.08
C LYS A 138 -12.51 -11.46 -0.10
N PRO A 139 -12.72 -10.62 -1.13
CA PRO A 139 -11.94 -9.41 -1.35
C PRO A 139 -12.03 -8.37 -0.22
N VAL A 140 -13.05 -8.42 0.65
CA VAL A 140 -13.16 -7.54 1.83
C VAL A 140 -12.38 -8.07 3.04
N GLN A 141 -12.00 -9.37 3.06
CA GLN A 141 -11.24 -9.96 4.16
C GLN A 141 -9.90 -9.24 4.34
N LYS A 142 -9.58 -8.81 5.57
CA LYS A 142 -8.26 -8.27 5.88
C LYS A 142 -7.21 -9.38 5.84
N LEU A 143 -6.07 -9.07 5.22
CA LEU A 143 -4.94 -9.99 5.08
C LEU A 143 -3.65 -9.28 5.50
N PRO A 144 -2.61 -10.03 5.90
CA PRO A 144 -1.33 -9.46 6.27
C PRO A 144 -0.72 -8.64 5.12
N ILE A 145 0.09 -7.65 5.49
CA ILE A 145 0.99 -6.96 4.57
C ILE A 145 2.03 -7.98 4.11
N LEU A 146 1.98 -8.36 2.83
CA LEU A 146 2.97 -9.26 2.25
C LEU A 146 4.21 -8.44 1.87
N LEU A 147 5.35 -8.74 2.48
CA LEU A 147 6.62 -8.07 2.22
C LEU A 147 7.64 -9.07 1.69
N LEU A 148 8.05 -8.89 0.43
CA LEU A 148 9.03 -9.72 -0.25
C LEU A 148 10.39 -9.02 -0.23
N VAL A 149 11.39 -9.63 0.40
CA VAL A 149 12.73 -9.05 0.55
C VAL A 149 13.80 -9.90 -0.10
N SER A 150 14.84 -9.26 -0.62
CA SER A 150 16.02 -9.90 -1.18
C SER A 150 17.13 -8.88 -1.36
N GLU A 151 18.38 -9.21 -1.02
CA GLU A 151 19.56 -8.42 -1.38
C GLU A 151 19.96 -8.65 -2.83
N GLU A 152 19.58 -9.81 -3.38
CA GLU A 152 19.88 -10.20 -4.75
C GLU A 152 18.90 -9.59 -5.75
N ARG A 153 19.36 -9.41 -6.98
CA ARG A 153 18.53 -9.05 -8.14
C ARG A 153 18.00 -10.30 -8.83
N ASN A 154 17.10 -10.11 -9.77
CA ASN A 154 16.49 -11.19 -10.57
C ASN A 154 15.89 -12.31 -9.70
N THR A 155 15.08 -11.92 -8.71
CA THR A 155 14.43 -12.83 -7.77
C THR A 155 12.95 -13.10 -8.09
N GLY A 156 12.40 -12.50 -9.15
CA GLY A 156 10.99 -12.67 -9.52
C GLY A 156 9.99 -11.83 -8.68
N LYS A 157 10.45 -10.95 -7.77
CA LYS A 157 9.56 -10.06 -7.00
C LYS A 157 8.68 -9.19 -7.89
N THR A 158 9.28 -8.44 -8.81
CA THR A 158 8.57 -7.59 -9.77
C THR A 158 7.66 -8.41 -10.69
N THR A 159 8.10 -9.62 -11.08
CA THR A 159 7.26 -10.55 -11.85
C THR A 159 6.01 -10.97 -11.10
N PHE A 160 6.14 -11.21 -9.79
CA PHE A 160 4.98 -11.52 -8.94
C PHE A 160 4.02 -10.31 -8.83
N LEU A 161 4.52 -9.08 -8.67
CA LEU A 161 3.67 -7.88 -8.68
C LEU A 161 2.94 -7.72 -10.03
N ASN A 162 3.64 -7.93 -11.14
CA ASN A 162 3.04 -7.88 -12.48
C ASN A 162 2.02 -9.01 -12.71
N PHE A 163 2.26 -10.21 -12.16
CA PHE A 163 1.28 -11.29 -12.15
C PHE A 163 0.01 -10.89 -11.37
N LEU A 164 0.14 -10.31 -10.18
CA LEU A 164 -1.01 -9.80 -9.42
C LEU A 164 -1.77 -8.72 -10.20
N LYS A 165 -1.06 -7.83 -10.89
CA LYS A 165 -1.67 -6.83 -11.79
C LYS A 165 -2.40 -7.47 -12.95
N ALA A 166 -1.84 -8.50 -13.55
CA ALA A 166 -2.51 -9.25 -14.64
C ALA A 166 -3.75 -9.98 -14.13
N LEU A 167 -3.68 -10.59 -12.94
CA LEU A 167 -4.76 -11.36 -12.32
C LEU A 167 -5.96 -10.48 -11.92
N PHE A 168 -5.72 -9.38 -11.20
CA PHE A 168 -6.75 -8.51 -10.64
C PHE A 168 -6.96 -7.21 -11.43
N GLN A 169 -6.19 -7.00 -12.48
CA GLN A 169 -6.33 -5.92 -13.47
C GLN A 169 -6.40 -4.50 -12.83
N ASP A 170 -7.47 -3.76 -13.09
CA ASP A 170 -7.62 -2.38 -12.62
C ASP A 170 -7.85 -2.26 -11.10
N ASN A 171 -8.06 -3.37 -10.43
CA ASN A 171 -8.16 -3.42 -8.97
C ASN A 171 -6.80 -3.42 -8.25
N VAL A 172 -5.68 -3.38 -9.00
CA VAL A 172 -4.32 -3.24 -8.48
C VAL A 172 -3.74 -1.90 -8.89
N THR A 173 -3.16 -1.17 -7.94
CA THR A 173 -2.39 0.07 -8.20
C THR A 173 -0.94 -0.11 -7.78
N PHE A 174 -0.02 0.42 -8.60
CA PHE A 174 1.40 0.55 -8.25
C PHE A 174 1.62 1.92 -7.63
N ASN A 175 2.20 1.92 -6.44
CA ASN A 175 2.51 3.12 -5.69
C ASN A 175 4.00 3.22 -5.41
N THR A 176 4.46 4.43 -5.12
CA THR A 176 5.82 4.75 -4.71
C THR A 176 5.90 5.00 -3.19
N ASN A 177 7.10 5.09 -2.65
CA ASN A 177 7.30 5.48 -1.25
C ASN A 177 6.73 6.87 -0.94
N GLU A 178 6.71 7.78 -1.92
CA GLU A 178 6.20 9.14 -1.78
C GLU A 178 4.68 9.18 -1.67
N ASP A 179 3.97 8.26 -2.34
CA ASP A 179 2.51 8.17 -2.28
C ASP A 179 2.03 7.90 -0.85
N PHE A 180 2.82 7.16 -0.05
CA PHE A 180 2.52 6.97 1.38
C PHE A 180 2.62 8.25 2.21
N ARG A 181 3.34 9.26 1.74
CA ARG A 181 3.49 10.56 2.40
C ARG A 181 2.49 11.59 1.91
N SER A 182 1.94 11.37 0.72
CA SER A 182 0.97 12.28 0.11
C SER A 182 -0.32 12.36 0.92
N GLN A 183 -0.90 13.56 0.98
CA GLN A 183 -2.26 13.77 1.47
C GLN A 183 -3.30 13.35 0.42
N PHE A 184 -2.91 13.41 -0.88
CA PHE A 184 -3.78 13.02 -1.99
C PHE A 184 -3.68 11.51 -2.24
N ASN A 185 -4.76 10.83 -2.01
CA ASN A 185 -4.82 9.37 -1.96
C ASN A 185 -6.01 8.79 -2.74
N SER A 186 -6.57 9.59 -3.65
CA SER A 186 -7.76 9.21 -4.43
C SER A 186 -7.53 8.03 -5.37
N ASP A 187 -6.30 7.76 -5.77
CA ASP A 187 -5.89 6.64 -6.62
C ASP A 187 -5.88 5.28 -5.90
N TRP A 188 -5.84 5.30 -4.56
CA TRP A 188 -5.95 4.09 -3.73
C TRP A 188 -7.40 3.68 -3.49
N ALA A 189 -8.32 4.63 -3.73
CA ALA A 189 -9.72 4.45 -3.45
C ALA A 189 -10.31 3.29 -4.25
N GLY A 190 -10.94 2.34 -3.56
CA GLY A 190 -11.59 1.20 -4.19
C GLY A 190 -10.67 0.16 -4.82
N LYS A 191 -9.36 0.21 -4.56
CA LYS A 191 -8.41 -0.82 -5.02
C LYS A 191 -8.39 -2.03 -4.07
N LEU A 192 -8.21 -3.22 -4.65
CA LEU A 192 -8.01 -4.46 -3.91
C LEU A 192 -6.59 -4.58 -3.37
N LEU A 193 -5.61 -4.23 -4.22
CA LEU A 193 -4.19 -4.31 -3.91
C LEU A 193 -3.50 -2.98 -4.18
N ILE A 194 -2.69 -2.57 -3.22
CA ILE A 194 -1.71 -1.49 -3.32
C ILE A 194 -0.34 -2.16 -3.31
N VAL A 195 0.36 -2.08 -4.43
CA VAL A 195 1.67 -2.72 -4.59
C VAL A 195 2.76 -1.66 -4.67
N VAL A 196 3.91 -1.93 -4.03
CA VAL A 196 5.08 -1.08 -4.08
C VAL A 196 6.29 -1.92 -4.43
N ASP A 197 6.90 -1.60 -5.55
CA ASP A 197 8.22 -2.13 -5.90
C ASP A 197 9.29 -1.20 -5.29
N GLU A 198 10.32 -1.78 -4.72
CA GLU A 198 11.42 -1.07 -4.04
C GLU A 198 10.97 -0.22 -2.83
N VAL A 199 10.18 -0.82 -1.92
CA VAL A 199 9.77 -0.14 -0.69
C VAL A 199 10.97 0.13 0.23
N LEU A 200 11.03 1.37 0.73
CA LEU A 200 11.96 1.82 1.75
C LEU A 200 11.29 2.88 2.65
N LEU A 201 10.68 2.43 3.73
CA LEU A 201 9.99 3.29 4.70
C LEU A 201 10.84 3.40 5.97
N SER A 202 11.85 4.26 5.91
CA SER A 202 12.79 4.50 7.02
C SER A 202 12.21 5.39 8.13
N ARG A 203 11.07 6.06 7.90
CA ARG A 203 10.40 6.89 8.90
C ARG A 203 9.35 6.06 9.64
N ARG A 204 9.31 6.22 10.97
CA ARG A 204 8.34 5.53 11.82
C ARG A 204 6.90 5.89 11.44
N GLU A 205 6.64 7.15 11.12
CA GLU A 205 5.32 7.64 10.72
C GLU A 205 4.77 6.92 9.48
N ASP A 206 5.63 6.64 8.48
CA ASP A 206 5.24 5.93 7.26
C ASP A 206 4.85 4.47 7.58
N SER A 207 5.64 3.79 8.42
CA SER A 207 5.36 2.42 8.86
C SER A 207 4.10 2.34 9.71
N GLU A 208 3.88 3.28 10.63
CA GLU A 208 2.64 3.35 11.43
C GLU A 208 1.41 3.61 10.55
N ARG A 209 1.53 4.50 9.56
CA ARG A 209 0.46 4.75 8.60
C ARG A 209 0.09 3.49 7.82
N LEU A 210 1.08 2.75 7.34
CA LEU A 210 0.87 1.48 6.63
C LEU A 210 0.16 0.45 7.53
N LYS A 211 0.61 0.29 8.77
CA LYS A 211 -0.02 -0.59 9.77
C LYS A 211 -1.47 -0.20 10.05
N ASN A 212 -1.75 1.08 10.20
CA ASN A 212 -3.10 1.59 10.43
C ASN A 212 -4.01 1.32 9.23
N LEU A 213 -3.56 1.61 8.02
CA LEU A 213 -4.30 1.35 6.79
C LEU A 213 -4.61 -0.13 6.58
N SER A 214 -3.67 -1.04 6.92
CA SER A 214 -3.89 -2.48 6.75
C SER A 214 -5.07 -3.03 7.56
N THR A 215 -5.48 -2.33 8.62
CA THR A 215 -6.54 -2.78 9.55
C THR A 215 -7.79 -1.91 9.56
N THR A 216 -7.74 -0.70 8.98
CA THR A 216 -8.90 0.20 8.96
C THR A 216 -10.03 -0.33 8.07
N LEU A 217 -11.27 -0.04 8.44
CA LEU A 217 -12.46 -0.38 7.64
C LEU A 217 -12.92 0.78 6.76
N SER A 218 -12.56 2.00 7.13
CA SER A 218 -12.88 3.21 6.39
C SER A 218 -11.67 4.14 6.31
N TYR A 219 -11.67 4.99 5.31
CA TYR A 219 -10.56 5.89 5.05
C TYR A 219 -11.06 7.19 4.41
N LYS A 220 -10.49 8.31 4.83
CA LYS A 220 -10.82 9.61 4.24
C LYS A 220 -9.99 9.84 2.98
N VAL A 221 -10.68 9.94 1.84
CA VAL A 221 -10.07 10.23 0.55
C VAL A 221 -10.12 11.72 0.30
N GLU A 222 -9.00 12.26 -0.10
CA GLU A 222 -8.84 13.64 -0.52
C GLU A 222 -8.39 13.67 -1.98
N ALA A 223 -9.25 14.22 -2.87
CA ALA A 223 -8.89 14.52 -4.23
C ALA A 223 -8.61 16.02 -4.35
N LYS A 224 -7.63 16.40 -5.18
CA LYS A 224 -7.27 17.81 -5.39
C LYS A 224 -8.51 18.66 -5.76
N GLY A 225 -8.83 19.64 -4.91
CA GLY A 225 -9.97 20.54 -5.13
C GLY A 225 -11.35 19.96 -4.81
N LYS A 226 -11.45 18.88 -4.03
CA LYS A 226 -12.70 18.30 -3.54
C LYS A 226 -12.66 18.10 -2.05
N ASP A 227 -13.82 18.17 -1.40
CA ASP A 227 -13.96 17.87 0.02
C ASP A 227 -13.58 16.42 0.33
N ARG A 228 -13.10 16.19 1.54
CA ARG A 228 -12.77 14.85 2.06
C ARG A 228 -14.03 14.02 2.19
N ASN A 229 -14.03 12.86 1.55
CA ASN A 229 -15.09 11.88 1.66
C ASN A 229 -14.56 10.62 2.34
N GLU A 230 -15.37 10.05 3.25
CA GLU A 230 -15.09 8.75 3.85
C GLU A 230 -15.57 7.65 2.93
N ILE A 231 -14.69 6.69 2.64
CA ILE A 231 -15.00 5.51 1.84
C ILE A 231 -14.60 4.24 2.58
N SER A 232 -15.22 3.12 2.23
CA SER A 232 -14.80 1.79 2.71
C SER A 232 -13.39 1.47 2.22
N PHE A 233 -12.54 0.96 3.13
CA PHE A 233 -11.17 0.59 2.82
C PHE A 233 -10.98 -0.92 3.00
N PHE A 234 -10.70 -1.62 1.91
CA PHE A 234 -10.49 -3.06 1.87
C PHE A 234 -9.18 -3.46 1.18
N ALA A 235 -8.35 -2.49 0.78
CA ALA A 235 -7.07 -2.77 0.14
C ALA A 235 -6.12 -3.59 1.04
N LYS A 236 -5.26 -4.39 0.40
CA LYS A 236 -4.13 -5.10 0.99
C LYS A 236 -2.86 -4.58 0.38
N PHE A 237 -1.76 -4.72 1.11
CA PHE A 237 -0.45 -4.24 0.68
C PHE A 237 0.44 -5.40 0.30
N VAL A 238 1.07 -5.31 -0.88
CA VAL A 238 2.14 -6.22 -1.32
C VAL A 238 3.35 -5.37 -1.65
N LEU A 239 4.41 -5.55 -0.90
CA LEU A 239 5.59 -4.71 -0.92
C LEU A 239 6.81 -5.54 -1.32
N CYS A 240 7.69 -4.98 -2.14
CA CYS A 240 8.98 -5.58 -2.48
C CYS A 240 10.11 -4.67 -2.05
N SER A 241 11.23 -5.24 -1.57
CA SER A 241 12.43 -4.47 -1.23
C SER A 241 13.69 -5.24 -1.61
N ASN A 242 14.73 -4.48 -1.99
CA ASN A 242 16.08 -4.99 -2.16
C ASN A 242 16.91 -4.85 -0.85
N ASN A 243 16.28 -4.40 0.24
CA ASN A 243 16.86 -4.33 1.57
C ASN A 243 16.23 -5.41 2.45
N GLU A 244 16.99 -6.41 2.87
CA GLU A 244 16.52 -7.50 3.74
C GLU A 244 16.47 -7.12 5.22
N SER A 245 17.17 -6.06 5.60
CA SER A 245 17.37 -5.71 7.01
C SER A 245 16.46 -4.60 7.48
N LEU A 246 16.27 -3.56 6.66
CA LEU A 246 15.54 -2.34 7.04
C LEU A 246 14.63 -1.81 5.94
N PRO A 247 13.76 -2.63 5.31
CA PRO A 247 12.85 -2.15 4.28
C PRO A 247 11.74 -1.27 4.85
N VAL A 248 11.27 -1.62 6.04
CA VAL A 248 10.23 -0.92 6.83
C VAL A 248 10.53 -1.11 8.31
N ILE A 249 10.01 -0.21 9.15
CA ILE A 249 10.17 -0.33 10.61
C ILE A 249 9.09 -1.28 11.15
N ILE A 250 9.51 -2.42 11.67
CA ILE A 250 8.64 -3.43 12.30
C ILE A 250 9.06 -3.63 13.74
N ASP A 251 8.16 -3.33 14.66
CA ASP A 251 8.40 -3.48 16.09
C ASP A 251 8.22 -4.94 16.54
N GLU A 252 8.73 -5.25 17.73
CA GLU A 252 8.50 -6.55 18.37
C GLU A 252 7.01 -6.77 18.69
N GLY A 253 6.54 -7.99 18.46
CA GLY A 253 5.13 -8.35 18.66
C GLY A 253 4.19 -7.90 17.53
N GLU A 254 4.72 -7.34 16.42
CA GLU A 254 3.90 -6.97 15.28
C GLU A 254 3.41 -8.21 14.51
N THR A 255 2.11 -8.31 14.31
CA THR A 255 1.43 -9.47 13.72
C THR A 255 0.81 -9.21 12.35
N ARG A 256 0.98 -8.00 11.81
CA ARG A 256 0.37 -7.59 10.53
C ARG A 256 1.24 -7.89 9.32
N TYR A 257 2.52 -8.24 9.51
CA TYR A 257 3.46 -8.47 8.42
C TYR A 257 3.70 -9.95 8.18
N TRP A 258 3.63 -10.34 6.92
CA TRP A 258 4.13 -11.61 6.44
C TRP A 258 5.34 -11.34 5.53
N VAL A 259 6.52 -11.59 6.05
CA VAL A 259 7.78 -11.29 5.35
C VAL A 259 8.33 -12.57 4.72
N ARG A 260 8.64 -12.51 3.42
CA ARG A 260 9.27 -13.62 2.69
C ARG A 260 10.62 -13.16 2.15
N LYS A 261 11.68 -13.90 2.46
CA LYS A 261 12.96 -13.78 1.78
C LYS A 261 12.90 -14.59 0.47
N ILE A 262 13.21 -13.91 -0.65
CA ILE A 262 13.14 -14.50 -1.98
C ILE A 262 14.56 -14.73 -2.50
N SER A 263 14.87 -15.95 -2.92
CA SER A 263 16.14 -16.29 -3.56
C SER A 263 16.17 -15.84 -5.02
N SER A 264 17.37 -15.77 -5.60
CA SER A 264 17.53 -15.51 -7.05
C SER A 264 16.97 -16.64 -7.91
N LEU A 265 16.49 -16.30 -9.10
CA LEU A 265 16.08 -17.27 -10.11
C LEU A 265 17.32 -17.85 -10.78
N GLN A 266 17.31 -19.16 -11.06
CA GLN A 266 18.41 -19.85 -11.74
C GLN A 266 18.51 -19.51 -13.23
N SER A 267 17.41 -19.09 -13.84
CA SER A 267 17.32 -18.73 -15.26
C SER A 267 16.31 -17.61 -15.46
N ASP A 268 16.60 -16.73 -16.39
CA ASP A 268 15.69 -15.70 -16.86
C ASP A 268 14.86 -16.22 -18.04
N ASP A 269 13.55 -16.01 -18.00
CA ASP A 269 12.60 -16.35 -19.06
C ASP A 269 11.82 -15.08 -19.42
N THR A 270 12.18 -14.45 -20.52
CA THR A 270 11.58 -13.20 -20.99
C THR A 270 10.08 -13.32 -21.27
N ASP A 271 9.61 -14.51 -21.62
CA ASP A 271 8.20 -14.78 -21.93
C ASP A 271 7.40 -15.28 -20.71
N PHE A 272 8.05 -15.36 -19.54
CA PHE A 272 7.44 -15.96 -18.37
C PHE A 272 6.13 -15.26 -17.95
N LEU A 273 6.08 -13.94 -18.02
CA LEU A 273 4.87 -13.18 -17.68
C LEU A 273 3.70 -13.49 -18.65
N GLU A 274 3.98 -13.67 -19.93
CA GLU A 274 2.94 -14.04 -20.91
C GLU A 274 2.43 -15.47 -20.67
N LYS A 275 3.33 -16.40 -20.29
CA LYS A 275 2.93 -17.76 -19.87
C LYS A 275 2.04 -17.70 -18.63
N LEU A 276 2.40 -16.90 -17.63
CA LEU A 276 1.55 -16.70 -16.45
C LEU A 276 0.17 -16.16 -16.82
N LYS A 277 0.09 -15.14 -17.69
CA LYS A 277 -1.19 -14.56 -18.13
C LYS A 277 -2.10 -15.59 -18.82
N SER A 278 -1.52 -16.47 -19.65
CA SER A 278 -2.28 -17.51 -20.35
C SER A 278 -2.89 -18.55 -19.41
N GLU A 279 -2.29 -18.76 -18.24
CA GLU A 279 -2.72 -19.73 -17.24
C GLU A 279 -3.75 -19.15 -16.22
N ILE A 280 -3.98 -17.84 -16.22
CA ILE A 280 -4.89 -17.19 -15.23
C ILE A 280 -6.28 -17.84 -15.23
N PRO A 281 -6.94 -18.15 -16.37
CA PRO A 281 -8.25 -18.79 -16.36
C PRO A 281 -8.27 -20.12 -15.62
N ALA A 282 -7.25 -20.98 -15.82
CA ALA A 282 -7.11 -22.25 -15.15
C ALA A 282 -6.84 -22.08 -13.65
N PHE A 283 -6.00 -21.10 -13.29
CA PHE A 283 -5.71 -20.78 -11.91
C PHE A 283 -6.94 -20.27 -11.16
N LEU A 284 -7.74 -19.39 -11.76
CA LEU A 284 -8.99 -18.90 -11.15
C LEU A 284 -10.02 -20.02 -10.95
N PHE A 285 -10.13 -20.95 -11.92
CA PHE A 285 -10.98 -22.14 -11.78
C PHE A 285 -10.54 -22.98 -10.57
N HIS A 286 -9.23 -23.23 -10.45
CA HIS A 286 -8.68 -23.95 -9.29
C HIS A 286 -8.95 -23.22 -7.97
N LEU A 287 -8.80 -21.89 -7.90
CA LEU A 287 -9.10 -21.11 -6.69
C LEU A 287 -10.58 -21.17 -6.28
N GLN A 288 -11.50 -21.36 -7.23
CA GLN A 288 -12.93 -21.54 -6.90
C GLN A 288 -13.24 -22.91 -6.30
N ASP A 289 -12.56 -23.95 -6.77
CA ASP A 289 -12.83 -25.34 -6.39
C ASP A 289 -12.01 -25.79 -5.17
N ARG A 290 -10.83 -25.21 -4.96
CA ARG A 290 -9.92 -25.56 -3.87
C ARG A 290 -10.52 -25.23 -2.50
N MET A 291 -10.38 -26.15 -1.55
CA MET A 291 -10.65 -25.87 -0.13
C MET A 291 -9.47 -25.10 0.48
N LEU A 292 -9.77 -24.09 1.30
CA LEU A 292 -8.76 -23.40 2.07
C LEU A 292 -8.03 -24.37 3.01
N SER A 293 -6.71 -24.28 3.09
CA SER A 293 -5.89 -25.08 3.99
C SER A 293 -5.88 -24.53 5.42
N THR A 294 -6.31 -23.27 5.60
CA THR A 294 -6.32 -22.57 6.88
C THR A 294 -7.72 -22.12 7.28
N GLU A 295 -7.91 -21.98 8.59
CA GLU A 295 -9.12 -21.40 9.19
C GLU A 295 -8.92 -19.93 9.53
N HIS A 296 -10.01 -19.19 9.68
CA HIS A 296 -10.01 -17.80 10.11
C HIS A 296 -9.65 -17.70 11.61
N LYS A 297 -8.36 -17.52 11.92
CA LYS A 297 -7.84 -17.52 13.31
C LYS A 297 -7.49 -16.15 13.86
N SER A 298 -7.42 -15.12 13.00
CA SER A 298 -7.14 -13.76 13.43
C SER A 298 -7.92 -12.76 12.57
N ARG A 299 -7.91 -11.48 12.96
CA ARG A 299 -8.45 -10.38 12.15
C ARG A 299 -7.85 -10.36 10.73
N MET A 300 -6.59 -10.79 10.59
CA MET A 300 -5.86 -10.88 9.31
C MET A 300 -5.94 -12.27 8.68
N TRP A 301 -6.89 -13.09 9.08
CA TRP A 301 -7.11 -14.48 8.70
C TRP A 301 -6.12 -15.44 9.34
N PHE A 302 -4.83 -15.33 9.05
CA PHE A 302 -3.78 -16.26 9.53
C PHE A 302 -3.47 -16.03 11.01
N ALA A 303 -3.11 -17.09 11.74
CA ALA A 303 -2.54 -16.95 13.06
C ALA A 303 -1.13 -16.31 12.96
N PRO A 304 -0.74 -15.47 13.91
CA PRO A 304 0.59 -14.82 13.89
C PRO A 304 1.74 -15.81 13.74
N GLU A 305 1.62 -16.98 14.35
CA GLU A 305 2.64 -18.05 14.35
C GLU A 305 2.85 -18.62 12.94
N GLN A 306 1.79 -18.66 12.12
CA GLN A 306 1.84 -19.19 10.75
C GLN A 306 2.65 -18.28 9.81
N ILE A 307 2.67 -16.97 10.08
CA ILE A 307 3.35 -15.96 9.27
C ILE A 307 4.62 -15.40 9.91
N ALA A 308 5.01 -15.91 11.09
CA ALA A 308 6.22 -15.52 11.83
C ALA A 308 7.48 -16.17 11.22
N THR A 309 7.95 -15.65 10.10
CA THR A 309 9.13 -16.14 9.36
C THR A 309 10.45 -15.68 9.97
N ASP A 310 11.55 -16.33 9.60
CA ASP A 310 12.89 -15.90 10.00
C ASP A 310 13.26 -14.55 9.39
N ALA A 311 12.78 -14.24 8.18
CA ALA A 311 12.93 -12.93 7.55
C ALA A 311 12.26 -11.82 8.39
N LEU A 312 11.06 -12.05 8.90
CA LEU A 312 10.40 -11.13 9.83
C LEU A 312 11.21 -10.93 11.11
N ARG A 313 11.69 -12.03 11.73
CA ARG A 313 12.51 -11.98 12.94
C ARG A 313 13.82 -11.22 12.71
N ARG A 314 14.44 -11.37 11.52
CA ARG A 314 15.64 -10.62 11.13
C ARG A 314 15.37 -9.12 11.07
N ILE A 315 14.31 -8.67 10.39
CA ILE A 315 13.96 -7.25 10.31
C ILE A 315 13.70 -6.67 11.70
N ILE A 316 12.94 -7.37 12.54
CA ILE A 316 12.68 -6.93 13.92
C ILE A 316 14.00 -6.77 14.70
N ARG A 317 14.94 -7.70 14.56
CA ARG A 317 16.26 -7.60 15.20
C ARG A 317 17.06 -6.41 14.68
N CYS A 318 17.10 -6.21 13.36
CA CYS A 318 17.80 -5.08 12.76
C CYS A 318 17.20 -3.73 13.19
N ASN A 319 15.88 -3.64 13.33
CA ASN A 319 15.23 -2.43 13.84
C ASN A 319 15.57 -2.16 15.32
N ARG A 320 15.76 -3.21 16.12
CA ARG A 320 16.26 -3.06 17.50
C ARG A 320 17.71 -2.59 17.52
N ASN A 321 18.54 -3.24 16.74
CA ASN A 321 19.97 -2.92 16.67
C ASN A 321 20.21 -1.51 16.14
N ARG A 322 19.33 -0.95 15.32
CA ARG A 322 19.45 0.44 14.87
C ARG A 322 19.43 1.44 16.03
N LEU A 323 18.44 1.34 16.94
CA LEU A 323 18.40 2.21 18.11
C LEU A 323 19.62 2.00 19.03
N GLU A 324 20.09 0.76 19.13
CA GLU A 324 21.31 0.43 19.87
C GLU A 324 22.54 1.07 19.24
N VAL A 325 22.69 0.97 17.92
CA VAL A 325 23.79 1.60 17.18
C VAL A 325 23.72 3.13 17.32
N GLU A 326 22.57 3.74 17.05
CA GLU A 326 22.36 5.19 17.18
C GLU A 326 22.65 5.67 18.62
N MET A 327 22.28 4.88 19.63
CA MET A 327 22.56 5.20 21.03
C MET A 327 24.03 5.03 21.40
N SER A 328 24.72 3.99 20.87
CA SER A 328 26.14 3.78 21.12
C SER A 328 27.01 4.83 20.42
N GLU A 329 26.71 5.18 19.17
CA GLU A 329 27.40 6.24 18.42
C GLU A 329 27.24 7.59 19.13
N LEU A 330 26.03 7.94 19.57
CA LEU A 330 25.76 9.16 20.31
C LEU A 330 26.52 9.21 21.63
N PHE A 331 26.58 8.11 22.37
CA PHE A 331 27.30 8.06 23.65
C PHE A 331 28.83 8.15 23.46
N LEU A 332 29.35 7.55 22.39
CA LEU A 332 30.75 7.73 22.01
C LEU A 332 31.05 9.20 21.65
N GLU A 333 30.17 9.83 20.86
CA GLU A 333 30.28 11.26 20.52
C GLU A 333 30.31 12.13 21.80
N VAL A 334 29.43 11.87 22.78
CA VAL A 334 29.41 12.58 24.06
C VAL A 334 30.72 12.40 24.80
N MET A 335 31.24 11.15 24.88
CA MET A 335 32.51 10.84 25.56
C MET A 335 33.69 11.52 24.89
N GLU A 336 33.76 11.50 23.55
CA GLU A 336 34.82 12.19 22.78
C GLU A 336 34.77 13.70 22.99
N ASN A 337 33.63 14.31 22.89
CA ASN A 337 33.45 15.76 23.08
C ASN A 337 33.77 16.22 24.51
N THR A 338 33.54 15.37 25.50
CA THR A 338 33.75 15.69 26.92
C THR A 338 35.07 15.14 27.47
N GLN A 339 35.84 14.44 26.62
CA GLN A 339 37.13 13.81 26.96
C GLN A 339 37.00 12.88 28.18
N THR A 340 35.95 12.04 28.20
CA THR A 340 35.71 11.08 29.29
C THR A 340 35.69 9.65 28.75
N ASP A 341 36.22 8.70 29.52
CA ASP A 341 36.24 7.27 29.17
C ASP A 341 34.96 6.52 29.60
N SER A 342 34.06 7.21 30.29
CA SER A 342 32.79 6.64 30.76
C SER A 342 31.69 7.67 30.85
N LEU A 343 30.47 7.22 30.59
CA LEU A 343 29.27 8.03 30.66
C LEU A 343 28.32 7.51 31.74
N GLN A 344 27.91 8.40 32.65
CA GLN A 344 26.88 8.15 33.66
C GLN A 344 25.53 8.73 33.16
N PHE A 345 24.47 7.95 33.22
CA PHE A 345 23.15 8.37 32.72
C PHE A 345 22.02 7.62 33.39
N CYS A 346 20.86 8.24 33.50
CA CYS A 346 19.60 7.53 33.73
C CYS A 346 18.88 7.35 32.40
N LEU A 347 17.81 6.53 32.36
CA LEU A 347 17.05 6.29 31.12
C LEU A 347 16.45 7.57 30.51
N ASN A 348 16.09 8.54 31.36
CA ASN A 348 15.55 9.82 30.87
C ASN A 348 16.64 10.68 30.23
N ASP A 349 17.88 10.64 30.75
CA ASP A 349 19.03 11.34 30.16
C ASP A 349 19.34 10.79 28.78
N ALA A 350 19.40 9.44 28.65
CA ALA A 350 19.58 8.79 27.36
C ALA A 350 18.49 9.18 26.34
N ILE A 351 17.24 9.21 26.76
CA ILE A 351 16.13 9.63 25.88
C ILE A 351 16.27 11.10 25.49
N ALA A 352 16.63 11.98 26.42
CA ALA A 352 16.83 13.39 26.13
C ALA A 352 17.96 13.60 25.10
N LEU A 353 19.08 12.91 25.24
CA LEU A 353 20.19 12.95 24.27
C LEU A 353 19.75 12.44 22.89
N LEU A 354 19.03 11.32 22.83
CA LEU A 354 18.47 10.78 21.58
C LEU A 354 17.52 11.77 20.90
N GLN A 355 16.66 12.42 21.67
CA GLN A 355 15.71 13.42 21.15
C GLN A 355 16.40 14.65 20.57
N CYS A 356 17.51 15.12 21.20
CA CYS A 356 18.34 16.20 20.65
C CYS A 356 18.92 15.87 19.28
N ASN A 357 19.19 14.59 19.04
CA ASN A 357 19.65 14.06 17.74
C ASN A 357 18.52 13.55 16.85
N HIS A 358 17.29 14.03 17.07
CA HIS A 358 16.09 13.69 16.29
C HIS A 358 15.71 12.19 16.31
N VAL A 359 16.26 11.41 17.27
CA VAL A 359 15.94 10.01 17.47
C VAL A 359 14.85 9.89 18.54
N LYS A 360 13.66 9.44 18.14
CA LYS A 360 12.57 9.16 19.08
C LYS A 360 12.71 7.75 19.61
N ALA A 361 12.89 7.61 20.91
CA ALA A 361 12.98 6.32 21.59
C ALA A 361 12.02 6.23 22.77
N GLU A 362 11.37 5.08 22.91
CA GLU A 362 10.50 4.78 24.03
C GLU A 362 11.34 4.23 25.21
N LYS A 363 10.97 4.63 26.43
CA LYS A 363 11.70 4.31 27.65
C LYS A 363 11.93 2.80 27.85
N HIS A 364 10.96 1.97 27.46
CA HIS A 364 11.05 0.53 27.59
C HIS A 364 12.11 -0.07 26.63
N LEU A 365 12.24 0.48 25.40
CA LEU A 365 13.25 0.04 24.44
C LEU A 365 14.66 0.43 24.89
N VAL A 366 14.85 1.68 25.34
CA VAL A 366 16.12 2.14 25.91
C VAL A 366 16.51 1.27 27.12
N ARG A 367 15.56 0.96 28.02
CA ARG A 367 15.82 0.05 29.15
C ARG A 367 16.27 -1.32 28.68
N LYS A 368 15.61 -1.89 27.68
CA LYS A 368 15.97 -3.19 27.13
C LYS A 368 17.36 -3.21 26.55
N ILE A 369 17.76 -2.17 25.80
CA ILE A 369 19.12 -2.03 25.28
C ILE A 369 20.12 -1.99 26.44
N VAL A 370 19.91 -1.12 27.42
CA VAL A 370 20.83 -0.91 28.54
C VAL A 370 20.97 -2.17 29.40
N GLN A 371 19.85 -2.83 29.72
CA GLN A 371 19.86 -3.98 30.65
C GLN A 371 20.08 -5.32 29.95
N ASP A 372 19.43 -5.55 28.79
CA ASP A 372 19.43 -6.86 28.13
C ASP A 372 20.55 -6.98 27.08
N CYS A 373 20.86 -5.92 26.31
CA CYS A 373 21.93 -5.94 25.33
C CYS A 373 23.27 -5.58 25.95
N TRP A 374 23.37 -4.42 26.60
CA TRP A 374 24.62 -3.95 27.23
C TRP A 374 24.91 -4.59 28.57
N LYS A 375 23.94 -5.30 29.19
CA LYS A 375 24.09 -5.98 30.50
C LYS A 375 24.51 -5.03 31.63
N LEU A 376 24.11 -3.74 31.54
CA LEU A 376 24.44 -2.78 32.59
C LEU A 376 23.41 -2.89 33.73
N GLN A 377 23.90 -2.71 34.95
CA GLN A 377 23.06 -2.63 36.15
C GLN A 377 23.02 -1.19 36.67
N PRO A 378 21.87 -0.73 37.17
CA PRO A 378 21.81 0.58 37.78
C PRO A 378 22.58 0.58 39.13
N SER A 379 23.05 1.75 39.56
CA SER A 379 23.62 1.93 40.89
C SER A 379 22.66 1.43 41.98
N GLU A 380 23.18 0.81 43.03
CA GLU A 380 22.36 0.26 44.12
C GLU A 380 21.53 1.33 44.82
N ASN A 381 22.13 2.50 45.04
CA ASN A 381 21.52 3.63 45.72
C ASN A 381 21.39 4.85 44.78
N ALA A 382 20.53 5.78 45.15
CA ALA A 382 20.47 7.09 44.52
C ALA A 382 21.70 7.92 44.99
N LEU A 383 22.61 8.20 44.06
CA LEU A 383 23.83 8.97 44.26
C LEU A 383 23.85 10.17 43.32
N THR A 384 24.77 11.11 43.62
CA THR A 384 25.05 12.21 42.70
C THR A 384 25.91 11.69 41.56
N TYR A 385 25.49 11.95 40.31
CA TYR A 385 26.23 11.57 39.11
C TYR A 385 26.31 12.75 38.15
N THR A 386 27.17 12.66 37.12
CA THR A 386 27.29 13.66 36.07
C THR A 386 26.54 13.18 34.82
N SER A 387 25.47 13.88 34.48
CA SER A 387 24.78 13.74 33.19
C SER A 387 25.27 14.80 32.21
N TYR A 388 25.05 14.60 30.93
CA TYR A 388 25.42 15.55 29.89
C TYR A 388 24.19 15.99 29.12
N GLU A 389 24.11 17.31 28.82
CA GLU A 389 23.05 17.92 28.04
C GLU A 389 23.63 18.62 26.82
N TYR A 390 22.93 18.47 25.68
CA TYR A 390 23.33 19.15 24.45
C TYR A 390 23.06 20.65 24.56
N ASN A 391 24.08 21.47 24.28
CA ASN A 391 23.98 22.91 24.38
C ASN A 391 23.85 23.56 22.98
N TYR A 392 22.67 23.99 22.62
CA TYR A 392 22.37 24.64 21.34
C TYR A 392 23.09 26.00 21.15
N ASN A 393 23.51 26.66 22.23
CA ASN A 393 24.12 27.99 22.17
C ASN A 393 25.64 27.98 21.98
N SER A 394 26.27 26.83 22.13
CA SER A 394 27.73 26.66 21.95
C SER A 394 27.99 25.53 20.94
N SER A 395 27.87 25.85 19.64
CA SER A 395 28.23 25.04 18.46
C SER A 395 28.64 23.57 18.76
N GLY A 396 27.66 22.76 19.13
CA GLY A 396 27.82 21.30 19.17
C GLY A 396 28.52 20.73 20.41
N HIS A 397 28.54 21.41 21.55
CA HIS A 397 29.16 20.92 22.76
C HIS A 397 28.15 20.39 23.78
N TYR A 398 28.53 19.31 24.47
CA TYR A 398 27.81 18.75 25.61
C TYR A 398 28.29 19.37 26.91
N SER A 399 27.34 19.80 27.74
CA SER A 399 27.63 20.43 29.05
C SER A 399 27.35 19.48 30.21
N PRO A 400 28.23 19.32 31.19
CA PRO A 400 28.01 18.48 32.34
C PRO A 400 26.99 19.10 33.31
N THR A 401 26.06 18.29 33.76
CA THR A 401 25.00 18.66 34.73
C THR A 401 25.01 17.65 35.89
N LYS A 402 25.06 18.13 37.14
CA LYS A 402 24.96 17.25 38.33
C LYS A 402 23.50 16.88 38.59
N ARG A 403 23.26 15.57 38.70
CA ARG A 403 21.94 15.01 39.03
C ARG A 403 22.03 14.03 40.18
N VAL A 404 20.90 13.80 40.83
CA VAL A 404 20.80 12.83 41.93
C VAL A 404 19.77 11.76 41.53
N GLY A 405 20.17 10.50 41.59
CA GLY A 405 19.32 9.37 41.25
C GLY A 405 20.07 8.08 41.06
N ARG A 406 19.33 7.02 40.68
CA ARG A 406 19.97 5.78 40.21
C ARG A 406 20.39 5.95 38.75
N PHE A 407 21.60 5.60 38.43
CA PHE A 407 22.20 5.77 37.11
C PHE A 407 22.93 4.50 36.66
N TYR A 408 23.10 4.39 35.34
CA TYR A 408 23.96 3.40 34.71
C TYR A 408 25.31 4.02 34.37
N THR A 409 26.33 3.21 34.27
CA THR A 409 27.66 3.62 33.80
C THR A 409 28.03 2.74 32.61
N VAL A 410 28.38 3.36 31.49
CA VAL A 410 28.92 2.68 30.31
C VAL A 410 30.33 3.22 30.02
N THR A 411 31.23 2.35 29.61
CA THR A 411 32.60 2.72 29.23
C THR A 411 32.78 2.72 27.72
N MET A 412 33.73 3.50 27.23
CA MET A 412 34.09 3.57 25.81
C MET A 412 34.47 2.19 25.26
N ASP A 413 35.26 1.39 26.00
CA ASP A 413 35.61 0.04 25.60
C ASP A 413 34.40 -0.86 25.42
N LYS A 414 33.41 -0.72 26.31
CA LYS A 414 32.15 -1.48 26.21
C LYS A 414 31.38 -1.13 24.95
N LEU A 415 31.26 0.15 24.62
CA LEU A 415 30.56 0.60 23.41
C LEU A 415 31.31 0.19 22.14
N ASN A 416 32.61 0.27 22.11
CA ASN A 416 33.44 -0.18 20.98
C ASN A 416 33.41 -1.72 20.78
N SER A 417 33.00 -2.48 21.78
CA SER A 417 32.90 -3.96 21.72
C SER A 417 31.49 -4.44 21.26
N ILE A 418 30.54 -3.55 21.12
CA ILE A 418 29.18 -3.81 20.68
C ILE A 418 29.06 -3.63 19.16
#